data_5bfb4e83ce19ed162d98c0a44609d4a2
#
_entry.id   5bfb4e83ce19ed162d98c0a44609d4a2
#
_cell.length_a   1.000
_cell.length_b   1.000
_cell.length_c   1.000
_cell.angle_alpha   90.00
_cell.angle_beta   90.00
_cell.angle_gamma   90.00
#
_symmetry.space_group_name_H-M   'P 1'
#
loop_
_entity.id
_entity.type
_entity.pdbx_description
1 polymer ?
#
loop_
_entity_poly.entity_id
_entity_poly.type
_entity_poly.pdbx_seq_one_letter_code
_entity_poly.pdbx_strand_id
1 'polypeptide(L)'
;LNIMKDLQRERGLTYLFISHNLAVVRHVSDQVGVMYLGRLVELADKHTLFSNPQHPYTKMLLDAIPKMHDTGRARTPVQGEVPNPLNPPSGCTFHPRCPQATDICRAERPPLRDFKGIKIACHAVV
;
A
#
# COMPACT_ATOMS: atom_id res chain seq x y z
N LEU A 1 -12.74 -17.78 -4.80
CA LEU A 1 -12.09 -17.26 -3.58
C LEU A 1 -12.35 -18.13 -2.36
N ASN A 2 -13.58 -18.60 -2.18
CA ASN A 2 -13.90 -19.51 -1.07
C ASN A 2 -13.16 -20.84 -1.19
N ILE A 3 -12.95 -21.33 -2.40
CA ILE A 3 -12.20 -22.54 -2.65
C ILE A 3 -10.75 -22.40 -2.19
N MET A 4 -10.12 -21.25 -2.45
CA MET A 4 -8.74 -20.99 -2.01
C MET A 4 -8.63 -20.97 -0.49
N LYS A 5 -9.59 -20.34 0.20
CA LYS A 5 -9.64 -20.31 1.65
C LYS A 5 -9.87 -21.70 2.25
N ASP A 6 -10.76 -22.48 1.64
CA ASP A 6 -11.05 -23.83 2.08
C ASP A 6 -9.83 -24.73 1.93
N LEU A 7 -9.12 -24.65 0.81
CA LEU A 7 -7.87 -25.40 0.59
C LEU A 7 -6.78 -25.00 1.56
N GLN A 8 -6.66 -23.71 1.85
CA GLN A 8 -5.69 -23.22 2.83
C GLN A 8 -5.98 -23.79 4.21
N ARG A 9 -7.24 -23.80 4.61
CA ARG A 9 -7.68 -24.32 5.90
C ARG A 9 -7.49 -25.82 6.02
N GLU A 10 -7.87 -26.57 4.98
CA GLU A 10 -7.84 -28.03 4.98
C GLU A 10 -6.43 -28.60 4.83
N ARG A 11 -5.57 -27.94 4.05
CA ARG A 11 -4.24 -28.47 3.69
C ARG A 11 -3.08 -27.68 4.31
N GLY A 12 -3.37 -26.61 5.07
CA GLY A 12 -2.33 -25.77 5.68
C GLY A 12 -1.44 -25.07 4.66
N LEU A 13 -1.98 -24.71 3.49
CA LEU A 13 -1.21 -24.10 2.41
C LEU A 13 -0.90 -22.64 2.70
N THR A 14 0.29 -22.20 2.28
CA THR A 14 0.69 -20.80 2.27
C THR A 14 0.63 -20.27 0.85
N TYR A 15 -0.06 -19.14 0.66
CA TYR A 15 -0.19 -18.51 -0.65
C TYR A 15 0.53 -17.19 -0.71
N LEU A 16 1.20 -16.93 -1.82
CA LEU A 16 1.57 -15.57 -2.22
C LEU A 16 0.61 -15.13 -3.32
N PHE A 17 -0.19 -14.12 -3.04
CA PHE A 17 -1.24 -13.64 -3.95
C PHE A 17 -0.92 -12.22 -4.40
N ILE A 18 -0.85 -12.01 -5.71
CA ILE A 18 -0.56 -10.70 -6.30
C ILE A 18 -1.80 -10.22 -7.05
N SER A 19 -2.33 -9.06 -6.66
CA SER A 19 -3.53 -8.51 -7.26
C SER A 19 -3.57 -7.00 -7.11
N HIS A 20 -4.25 -6.33 -8.03
CA HIS A 20 -4.61 -4.92 -7.90
C HIS A 20 -6.06 -4.73 -7.43
N ASN A 21 -6.80 -5.82 -7.22
CA ASN A 21 -8.15 -5.77 -6.67
C ASN A 21 -8.09 -5.83 -5.15
N LEU A 22 -8.26 -4.69 -4.51
CA LEU A 22 -8.09 -4.56 -3.06
C LEU A 22 -9.17 -5.30 -2.27
N ALA A 23 -10.39 -5.42 -2.81
CA ALA A 23 -11.46 -6.18 -2.16
C ALA A 23 -11.11 -7.66 -2.06
N VAL A 24 -10.52 -8.23 -3.12
CA VAL A 24 -10.04 -9.61 -3.14
C VAL A 24 -8.91 -9.80 -2.15
N VAL A 25 -7.92 -8.90 -2.17
CA VAL A 25 -6.77 -8.94 -1.26
C VAL A 25 -7.24 -8.91 0.20
N ARG A 26 -8.16 -8.02 0.53
CA ARG A 26 -8.72 -7.92 1.88
C ARG A 26 -9.39 -9.22 2.32
N HIS A 27 -10.07 -9.92 1.40
CA HIS A 27 -10.79 -11.15 1.71
C HIS A 27 -9.88 -12.34 1.95
N VAL A 28 -8.81 -12.50 1.12
CA VAL A 28 -8.01 -13.74 1.11
C VAL A 28 -6.71 -13.64 1.90
N SER A 29 -6.22 -12.46 2.24
CA SER A 29 -4.89 -12.28 2.81
C SER A 29 -4.90 -12.19 4.33
N ASP A 30 -3.79 -12.58 4.94
CA ASP A 30 -3.47 -12.36 6.36
C ASP A 30 -2.56 -11.16 6.51
N GLN A 31 -1.53 -11.06 5.65
CA GLN A 31 -0.63 -9.92 5.57
C GLN A 31 -0.70 -9.31 4.18
N VAL A 32 -0.56 -8.00 4.11
CA VAL A 32 -0.62 -7.25 2.85
C VAL A 32 0.63 -6.41 2.67
N GLY A 33 1.27 -6.59 1.52
CA GLY A 33 2.37 -5.74 1.07
C GLY A 33 1.89 -4.82 -0.05
N VAL A 34 2.20 -3.54 0.05
CA VAL A 34 1.90 -2.55 -0.98
C VAL A 34 3.18 -2.23 -1.74
N MET A 35 3.12 -2.33 -3.06
CA MET A 35 4.28 -2.07 -3.93
C MET A 35 4.02 -0.86 -4.83
N TYR A 36 5.05 -0.08 -5.05
CA TYR A 36 5.03 1.05 -5.98
C TYR A 36 6.33 1.06 -6.79
N LEU A 37 6.19 1.04 -8.12
CA LEU A 37 7.31 0.97 -9.07
C LEU A 37 8.31 -0.16 -8.72
N GLY A 38 7.77 -1.35 -8.43
CA GLY A 38 8.59 -2.53 -8.15
C GLY A 38 9.22 -2.59 -6.77
N ARG A 39 8.85 -1.68 -5.85
CA ARG A 39 9.40 -1.63 -4.50
C ARG A 39 8.31 -1.72 -3.45
N LEU A 40 8.58 -2.48 -2.40
CA LEU A 40 7.68 -2.59 -1.25
C LEU A 40 7.73 -1.29 -0.46
N VAL A 41 6.57 -0.65 -0.27
CA VAL A 41 6.47 0.62 0.44
C VAL A 41 5.80 0.49 1.80
N GLU A 42 4.93 -0.50 1.98
CA GLU A 42 4.30 -0.78 3.26
C GLU A 42 3.97 -2.26 3.37
N LEU A 43 4.19 -2.86 4.55
CA LEU A 43 3.84 -4.26 4.86
C LEU A 43 3.24 -4.32 6.25
N ALA A 44 2.02 -4.82 6.35
CA ALA A 44 1.30 -4.95 7.62
C ALA A 44 0.29 -6.09 7.54
N ASP A 45 -0.25 -6.49 8.71
CA ASP A 45 -1.41 -7.37 8.70
C ASP A 45 -2.61 -6.65 8.06
N LYS A 46 -3.55 -7.42 7.52
CA LYS A 46 -4.66 -6.83 6.75
C LYS A 46 -5.50 -5.85 7.56
N HIS A 47 -5.77 -6.15 8.82
CA HIS A 47 -6.58 -5.28 9.68
C HIS A 47 -5.91 -3.94 9.90
N THR A 48 -4.61 -3.94 10.21
CA THR A 48 -3.83 -2.71 10.41
C THR A 48 -3.73 -1.90 9.13
N LEU A 49 -3.42 -2.55 8.01
CA LEU A 49 -3.25 -1.86 6.74
C LEU A 49 -4.54 -1.19 6.26
N PHE A 50 -5.66 -1.91 6.32
CA PHE A 50 -6.95 -1.39 5.83
C PHE A 50 -7.61 -0.39 6.78
N SER A 51 -7.36 -0.51 8.10
CA SER A 51 -7.94 0.43 9.07
C SER A 51 -7.07 1.65 9.34
N ASN A 52 -5.75 1.52 9.25
CA ASN A 52 -4.81 2.59 9.58
C ASN A 52 -3.58 2.58 8.65
N PRO A 53 -3.77 2.82 7.35
CA PRO A 53 -2.64 2.88 6.41
C PRO A 53 -1.73 4.05 6.74
N GLN A 54 -0.42 3.88 6.61
CA GLN A 54 0.56 4.89 6.97
C GLN A 54 1.20 5.55 5.74
N HIS A 55 1.53 4.75 4.71
CA HIS A 55 2.16 5.31 3.52
C HIS A 55 1.15 6.13 2.70
N PRO A 56 1.52 7.32 2.21
CA PRO A 56 0.59 8.15 1.41
C PRO A 56 0.01 7.43 0.20
N TYR A 57 0.80 6.57 -0.47
CA TYR A 57 0.30 5.80 -1.60
C TYR A 57 -0.76 4.78 -1.17
N THR A 58 -0.56 4.12 -0.04
CA THR A 58 -1.55 3.18 0.52
C THR A 58 -2.86 3.89 0.83
N LYS A 59 -2.79 5.06 1.44
CA LYS A 59 -3.97 5.90 1.74
C LYS A 59 -4.73 6.25 0.46
N MET A 60 -4.01 6.61 -0.58
CA MET A 60 -4.61 6.94 -1.88
C MET A 60 -5.31 5.73 -2.50
N LEU A 61 -4.69 4.54 -2.45
CA LEU A 61 -5.30 3.32 -2.97
C LEU A 61 -6.59 2.97 -2.23
N LEU A 62 -6.57 3.06 -0.90
CA LEU A 62 -7.73 2.72 -0.08
C LEU A 62 -8.86 3.74 -0.22
N ASP A 63 -8.54 5.01 -0.42
CA ASP A 63 -9.53 6.06 -0.67
C ASP A 63 -10.23 5.88 -2.02
N ALA A 64 -9.59 5.20 -2.97
CA ALA A 64 -10.19 4.93 -4.29
C ALA A 64 -11.19 3.77 -4.28
N ILE A 65 -11.27 2.98 -3.20
CA ILE A 65 -12.20 1.86 -3.11
C ILE A 65 -13.63 2.39 -2.89
N PRO A 66 -14.62 1.99 -3.72
CA PRO A 66 -16.02 2.34 -3.44
C PRO A 66 -16.46 1.66 -2.15
N LYS A 67 -17.01 2.44 -1.22
CA LYS A 67 -17.58 1.92 0.03
C LYS A 67 -19.10 1.99 -0.05
N MET A 68 -19.77 0.92 0.37
CA MET A 68 -21.24 0.87 0.40
C MET A 68 -21.85 1.92 1.34
N HIS A 69 -21.08 2.37 2.31
CA HIS A 69 -21.47 3.44 3.23
C HIS A 69 -20.47 4.60 3.13
N ASP A 70 -20.51 5.28 1.99
CA ASP A 70 -19.71 6.48 1.82
C ASP A 70 -20.35 7.60 2.64
N THR A 71 -19.68 7.95 3.74
CA THR A 71 -20.15 9.00 4.66
C THR A 71 -19.79 10.40 4.18
N GLY A 72 -19.58 10.59 2.88
CA GLY A 72 -19.22 11.89 2.33
C GLY A 72 -17.79 12.32 2.61
N ARG A 73 -16.94 11.39 3.02
CA ARG A 73 -15.52 11.67 3.22
C ARG A 73 -14.89 12.06 1.89
N ALA A 74 -14.27 13.24 1.86
CA ALA A 74 -13.58 13.71 0.67
C ALA A 74 -12.49 12.72 0.28
N ARG A 75 -12.53 12.26 -0.98
CA ARG A 75 -11.46 11.42 -1.52
C ARG A 75 -10.24 12.28 -1.78
N THR A 76 -9.07 11.79 -1.37
CA THR A 76 -7.81 12.42 -1.76
C THR A 76 -7.63 12.25 -3.25
N PRO A 77 -7.61 13.35 -4.04
CA PRO A 77 -7.46 13.21 -5.49
C PRO A 77 -6.09 12.63 -5.83
N VAL A 78 -6.07 11.75 -6.84
CA VAL A 78 -4.83 11.24 -7.39
C VAL A 78 -4.14 12.38 -8.12
N GLN A 79 -2.97 12.80 -7.62
CA GLN A 79 -2.20 13.86 -8.23
C GLN A 79 -1.09 13.29 -9.11
N GLY A 80 -0.92 13.87 -10.29
CA GLY A 80 0.13 13.51 -11.21
C GLY A 80 -0.10 12.18 -11.93
N GLU A 81 0.82 11.88 -12.83
CA GLU A 81 0.84 10.64 -13.61
C GLU A 81 1.76 9.62 -12.97
N VAL A 82 1.52 8.33 -13.25
CA VAL A 82 2.43 7.27 -12.84
C VAL A 82 3.77 7.48 -13.53
N PRO A 83 4.90 7.60 -12.78
CA PRO A 83 6.21 7.77 -13.40
C PRO A 83 6.61 6.57 -14.26
N ASN A 84 7.48 6.81 -15.23
CA ASN A 84 8.03 5.75 -16.07
C ASN A 84 8.90 4.81 -15.21
N PRO A 85 8.58 3.49 -15.15
CA PRO A 85 9.38 2.56 -14.34
C PRO A 85 10.81 2.38 -14.86
N LEU A 86 11.08 2.69 -16.12
CA LEU A 86 12.43 2.64 -16.68
C LEU A 86 13.30 3.82 -16.26
N ASN A 87 12.67 4.91 -15.84
CA ASN A 87 13.36 6.12 -15.36
C ASN A 87 12.64 6.63 -14.11
N PRO A 88 12.77 5.92 -12.98
CA PRO A 88 12.06 6.29 -11.77
C PRO A 88 12.56 7.61 -11.19
N PRO A 89 11.71 8.36 -10.48
CA PRO A 89 12.13 9.58 -9.79
C PRO A 89 13.24 9.33 -8.79
N SER A 90 14.07 10.33 -8.56
CA SER A 90 15.11 10.30 -7.53
C SER A 90 14.51 10.23 -6.12
N GLY A 91 15.24 9.65 -5.17
CA GLY A 91 14.79 9.53 -3.79
C GLY A 91 13.59 8.60 -3.65
N CYS A 92 12.58 9.04 -2.92
CA CYS A 92 11.30 8.31 -2.83
C CYS A 92 10.58 8.36 -4.17
N THR A 93 10.31 7.19 -4.75
CA THR A 93 9.69 7.09 -6.09
C THR A 93 8.28 7.68 -6.13
N PHE A 94 7.61 7.79 -5.01
CA PHE A 94 6.26 8.35 -4.92
C PHE A 94 6.24 9.87 -4.72
N HIS A 95 7.38 10.52 -4.47
CA HIS A 95 7.39 11.95 -4.09
C HIS A 95 6.69 12.88 -5.10
N PRO A 96 6.73 12.66 -6.42
CA PRO A 96 6.03 13.55 -7.36
C PRO A 96 4.52 13.57 -7.19
N ARG A 97 3.94 12.53 -6.56
CA ARG A 97 2.50 12.40 -6.34
C ARG A 97 2.12 12.51 -4.87
N CYS A 98 3.09 12.66 -3.98
CA CYS A 98 2.87 12.63 -2.54
C CYS A 98 2.51 14.03 -2.02
N PRO A 99 1.35 14.19 -1.35
CA PRO A 99 0.98 15.47 -0.75
C PRO A 99 1.83 15.84 0.46
N GLN A 100 2.58 14.89 1.02
CA GLN A 100 3.44 15.08 2.18
C GLN A 100 4.93 15.11 1.81
N ALA A 101 5.26 15.23 0.53
CA ALA A 101 6.64 15.21 0.06
C ALA A 101 7.43 16.40 0.61
N THR A 102 8.66 16.11 1.07
CA THR A 102 9.61 17.09 1.56
C THR A 102 10.90 17.00 0.74
N ASP A 103 11.88 17.86 1.03
CA ASP A 103 13.15 17.86 0.30
C ASP A 103 13.91 16.54 0.44
N ILE A 104 13.88 15.90 1.62
CA ILE A 104 14.51 14.61 1.82
C ILE A 104 13.87 13.51 0.95
N CYS A 105 12.57 13.62 0.67
CA CYS A 105 11.88 12.67 -0.20
C CYS A 105 12.38 12.73 -1.63
N ARG A 106 12.86 13.88 -2.08
CA ARG A 106 13.42 14.05 -3.41
C ARG A 106 14.87 13.61 -3.50
N ALA A 107 15.60 13.69 -2.39
CA ALA A 107 17.05 13.46 -2.35
C ALA A 107 17.40 12.02 -1.98
N GLU A 108 16.68 11.42 -1.05
CA GLU A 108 17.02 10.12 -0.49
C GLU A 108 15.84 9.16 -0.56
N ARG A 109 16.13 7.91 -0.94
CA ARG A 109 15.14 6.84 -0.91
C ARG A 109 14.94 6.39 0.53
N PRO A 110 13.68 6.38 1.05
CA PRO A 110 13.45 5.87 2.40
C PRO A 110 13.68 4.35 2.43
N PRO A 111 14.46 3.84 3.40
CA PRO A 111 14.58 2.40 3.59
C PRO A 111 13.29 1.82 4.17
N LEU A 112 13.03 0.55 3.86
CA LEU A 112 11.96 -0.19 4.52
C LEU A 112 12.38 -0.45 5.96
N ARG A 113 11.64 0.09 6.92
CA ARG A 113 11.96 0.01 8.34
C ARG A 113 10.75 -0.39 9.17
N ASP A 114 11.01 -0.89 10.37
CA ASP A 114 9.94 -1.21 11.32
C ASP A 114 9.38 0.06 11.95
N PHE A 115 8.04 0.12 12.01
CA PHE A 115 7.33 1.22 12.63
C PHE A 115 6.06 0.66 13.31
N LYS A 116 6.05 0.64 14.64
CA LYS A 116 4.90 0.18 15.46
C LYS A 116 4.32 -1.17 14.99
N GLY A 117 5.19 -2.12 14.67
CA GLY A 117 4.79 -3.47 14.26
C GLY A 117 4.54 -3.65 12.77
N ILE A 118 4.66 -2.61 11.98
CA ILE A 118 4.57 -2.67 10.51
C ILE A 118 5.91 -2.34 9.87
N LYS A 119 6.05 -2.63 8.58
CA LYS A 119 7.22 -2.19 7.80
C LYS A 119 6.78 -1.12 6.82
N ILE A 120 7.54 -0.02 6.76
CA ILE A 120 7.20 1.12 5.93
C ILE A 120 8.44 1.82 5.37
N ALA A 121 8.34 2.30 4.14
CA ALA A 121 9.38 3.05 3.44
C ALA A 121 8.88 4.47 3.16
N CYS A 122 8.87 5.31 4.19
CA CYS A 122 8.41 6.70 4.07
C CYS A 122 9.12 7.60 5.08
N HIS A 123 9.61 8.76 4.62
CA HIS A 123 10.26 9.75 5.49
C HIS A 123 9.25 10.50 6.38
N ALA A 124 8.00 10.62 5.94
CA ALA A 124 6.97 11.35 6.68
C ALA A 124 6.43 10.55 7.87
N VAL A 125 6.67 9.24 7.91
CA VAL A 125 6.23 8.36 9.00
C VAL A 125 7.41 8.15 9.94
N VAL A 126 7.30 8.68 11.13
CA VAL A 126 8.33 8.62 12.18
C VAL A 126 7.76 8.11 13.48
#